data_636f88020c3d1958d2e39fd69e8ad8e9
#
_entry.id   636f88020c3d1958d2e39fd69e8ad8e9
#
_cell.length_a   1.000
_cell.length_b   1.000
_cell.length_c   1.000
_cell.angle_alpha   90.00
_cell.angle_beta   90.00
_cell.angle_gamma   90.00
#
_symmetry.space_group_name_H-M   'P 1'
#
loop_
_entity.id
_entity.type
_entity.pdbx_description
1 polymer ?
#
loop_
_entity_poly.entity_id
_entity_poly.type
_entity_poly.pdbx_seq_one_letter_code
_entity_poly.pdbx_strand_id
1 'polypeptide(L)'
;MASVMTENQTKPVLVMGATGYVGGRLVPKLLERGYRVRAMARSMAKLANRPWASHTNLEVVEGDAQNLDDLKRATAGCWAAFYLVHAMTSASERFVEADRRSAQNMVTAAAAAGLERIIYLGGLGLSSDPFLSKHLRSRHEVARILQAGPVPTTILRAAMILGSGSASFEMLRYLVDRMPIMLTPPWVYTPVQPICIRNVLNYLVGCLEHEET
;
A
#
# COMPACT_ATOMS: atom_id res chain seq x y z
N MET A 1 27.53 -17.41 -5.26
CA MET A 1 27.18 -17.77 -3.87
C MET A 1 25.67 -17.81 -3.79
N ALA A 2 25.08 -19.01 -3.63
CA ALA A 2 23.65 -19.14 -3.39
C ALA A 2 23.35 -18.57 -1.99
N SER A 3 22.61 -17.47 -1.92
CA SER A 3 22.11 -16.94 -0.67
C SER A 3 21.21 -18.01 -0.04
N VAL A 4 21.53 -18.43 1.18
CA VAL A 4 20.65 -19.31 1.95
C VAL A 4 19.35 -18.57 2.15
N MET A 5 18.28 -19.03 1.51
CA MET A 5 16.94 -18.44 1.68
C MET A 5 16.55 -18.61 3.16
N THR A 6 16.20 -17.53 3.82
CA THR A 6 15.65 -17.59 5.18
C THR A 6 14.29 -18.31 5.14
N GLU A 7 13.89 -18.95 6.24
CA GLU A 7 12.61 -19.68 6.35
C GLU A 7 11.42 -18.78 5.91
N ASN A 8 11.51 -17.49 6.17
CA ASN A 8 10.51 -16.50 5.78
C ASN A 8 10.42 -16.27 4.25
N GLN A 9 11.46 -16.58 3.48
CA GLN A 9 11.41 -16.47 2.02
C GLN A 9 10.64 -17.63 1.35
N THR A 10 10.38 -18.72 2.09
CA THR A 10 9.61 -19.85 1.57
C THR A 10 8.09 -19.60 1.64
N LYS A 11 7.63 -18.77 2.57
CA LYS A 11 6.22 -18.37 2.72
C LYS A 11 5.92 -17.13 1.86
N PRO A 12 4.72 -16.97 1.32
CA PRO A 12 4.39 -15.80 0.53
C PRO A 12 4.27 -14.51 1.36
N VAL A 13 4.59 -13.39 0.72
CA VAL A 13 4.28 -12.04 1.20
C VAL A 13 2.99 -11.57 0.53
N LEU A 14 2.00 -11.19 1.32
CA LEU A 14 0.74 -10.64 0.80
C LEU A 14 0.94 -9.19 0.33
N VAL A 15 0.50 -8.87 -0.88
CA VAL A 15 0.41 -7.50 -1.39
C VAL A 15 -1.05 -7.14 -1.63
N MET A 16 -1.65 -6.39 -0.71
CA MET A 16 -2.97 -5.82 -0.87
C MET A 16 -2.89 -4.54 -1.70
N GLY A 17 -3.77 -4.38 -2.68
CA GLY A 17 -3.71 -3.24 -3.59
C GLY A 17 -2.73 -3.44 -4.76
N ALA A 18 -2.47 -4.67 -5.17
CA ALA A 18 -1.57 -5.03 -6.26
C ALA A 18 -1.95 -4.42 -7.63
N THR A 19 -3.20 -4.00 -7.82
CA THR A 19 -3.65 -3.28 -9.02
C THR A 19 -3.34 -1.79 -9.00
N GLY A 20 -2.99 -1.23 -7.84
CA GLY A 20 -2.71 0.19 -7.63
C GLY A 20 -1.35 0.62 -8.18
N TYR A 21 -1.07 1.93 -8.10
CA TYR A 21 0.17 2.52 -8.60
C TYR A 21 1.43 1.98 -7.91
N VAL A 22 1.41 1.92 -6.57
CA VAL A 22 2.54 1.41 -5.77
C VAL A 22 2.56 -0.11 -5.80
N GLY A 23 1.45 -0.77 -5.48
CA GLY A 23 1.38 -2.24 -5.40
C GLY A 23 1.72 -2.92 -6.73
N GLY A 24 1.25 -2.39 -7.87
CA GLY A 24 1.57 -2.93 -9.18
C GLY A 24 3.04 -2.81 -9.59
N ARG A 25 3.83 -1.96 -8.90
CA ARG A 25 5.29 -1.83 -9.04
C ARG A 25 6.05 -2.58 -7.96
N LEU A 26 5.45 -2.75 -6.79
CA LEU A 26 6.06 -3.51 -5.70
C LEU A 26 6.09 -5.02 -6.01
N VAL A 27 5.01 -5.56 -6.56
CA VAL A 27 4.93 -6.99 -6.91
C VAL A 27 6.11 -7.45 -7.75
N PRO A 28 6.40 -6.87 -8.95
CA PRO A 28 7.54 -7.33 -9.74
C PRO A 28 8.87 -7.14 -9.01
N LYS A 29 9.03 -6.08 -8.22
CA LYS A 29 10.25 -5.84 -7.44
C LYS A 29 10.49 -6.91 -6.37
N LEU A 30 9.45 -7.41 -5.72
CA LEU A 30 9.54 -8.52 -4.77
C LEU A 30 9.87 -9.84 -5.49
N LEU A 31 9.23 -10.10 -6.64
CA LEU A 31 9.50 -11.27 -7.46
C LEU A 31 10.95 -11.30 -7.99
N GLU A 32 11.49 -10.16 -8.46
CA GLU A 32 12.88 -9.99 -8.86
C GLU A 32 13.88 -10.30 -7.73
N ARG A 33 13.46 -10.09 -6.47
CA ARG A 33 14.27 -10.43 -5.27
C ARG A 33 14.06 -11.87 -4.78
N GLY A 34 13.30 -12.68 -5.52
CA GLY A 34 13.08 -14.07 -5.21
C GLY A 34 11.97 -14.35 -4.18
N TYR A 35 11.24 -13.34 -3.72
CA TYR A 35 10.12 -13.56 -2.80
C TYR A 35 8.97 -14.30 -3.48
N ARG A 36 8.29 -15.15 -2.73
CA ARG A 36 6.95 -15.62 -3.10
C ARG A 36 5.96 -14.51 -2.77
N VAL A 37 5.13 -14.13 -3.73
CA VAL A 37 4.19 -13.03 -3.59
C VAL A 37 2.76 -13.53 -3.78
N ARG A 38 1.89 -13.18 -2.85
CA ARG A 38 0.44 -13.32 -3.03
C ARG A 38 -0.14 -11.94 -3.30
N ALA A 39 -0.61 -11.72 -4.52
CA ALA A 39 -1.22 -10.45 -4.95
C ALA A 39 -2.74 -10.51 -4.76
N MET A 40 -3.30 -9.65 -3.91
CA MET A 40 -4.73 -9.55 -3.70
C MET A 40 -5.35 -8.41 -4.50
N ALA A 41 -6.43 -8.69 -5.21
CA ALA A 41 -7.20 -7.72 -5.96
C ALA A 41 -8.70 -8.05 -5.97
N ARG A 42 -9.55 -7.02 -6.13
CA ARG A 42 -11.02 -7.19 -6.27
C ARG A 42 -11.46 -7.77 -7.62
N SER A 43 -10.54 -7.92 -8.56
CA SER A 43 -10.81 -8.49 -9.88
C SER A 43 -9.53 -9.09 -10.44
N MET A 44 -9.57 -10.37 -10.72
CA MET A 44 -8.48 -11.13 -11.35
C MET A 44 -8.12 -10.57 -12.73
N ALA A 45 -9.11 -10.12 -13.51
CA ALA A 45 -8.90 -9.57 -14.85
C ALA A 45 -7.94 -8.37 -14.87
N LYS A 46 -7.90 -7.56 -13.80
CA LYS A 46 -6.98 -6.41 -13.67
C LYS A 46 -5.53 -6.81 -13.45
N LEU A 47 -5.27 -8.04 -13.03
CA LEU A 47 -3.92 -8.57 -12.82
C LEU A 47 -3.46 -9.45 -13.98
N ALA A 48 -4.39 -10.10 -14.69
CA ALA A 48 -4.09 -11.04 -15.77
C ALA A 48 -3.22 -10.44 -16.90
N ASN A 49 -3.41 -9.14 -17.20
CA ASN A 49 -2.68 -8.43 -18.26
C ASN A 49 -1.36 -7.78 -17.75
N ARG A 50 -0.92 -8.07 -16.53
CA ARG A 50 0.35 -7.55 -16.04
C ARG A 50 1.52 -8.39 -16.55
N PRO A 51 2.67 -7.77 -16.93
CA PRO A 51 3.83 -8.52 -17.46
C PRO A 51 4.35 -9.63 -16.53
N TRP A 52 4.09 -9.49 -15.24
CA TRP A 52 4.52 -10.43 -14.19
C TRP A 52 3.43 -11.47 -13.81
N ALA A 53 2.26 -11.45 -14.47
CA ALA A 53 1.11 -12.28 -14.08
C ALA A 53 1.37 -13.80 -14.17
N SER A 54 2.30 -14.22 -15.03
CA SER A 54 2.69 -15.63 -15.21
C SER A 54 3.93 -16.05 -14.42
N HIS A 55 4.40 -15.20 -13.50
CA HIS A 55 5.61 -15.52 -12.73
C HIS A 55 5.37 -16.70 -11.77
N THR A 56 6.31 -17.66 -11.72
CA THR A 56 6.17 -18.91 -10.94
C THR A 56 6.02 -18.69 -9.44
N ASN A 57 6.62 -17.62 -8.90
CA ASN A 57 6.54 -17.26 -7.48
C ASN A 57 5.33 -16.35 -7.16
N LEU A 58 4.41 -16.14 -8.13
CA LEU A 58 3.22 -15.33 -7.92
C LEU A 58 1.99 -16.20 -7.73
N GLU A 59 1.26 -15.91 -6.68
CA GLU A 59 -0.11 -16.37 -6.45
C GLU A 59 -1.07 -15.17 -6.51
N VAL A 60 -2.19 -15.31 -7.19
CA VAL A 60 -3.21 -14.26 -7.27
C VAL A 60 -4.47 -14.70 -6.55
N VAL A 61 -4.98 -13.83 -5.67
CA VAL A 61 -6.19 -14.08 -4.88
C VAL A 61 -7.20 -12.95 -5.13
N GLU A 62 -8.42 -13.33 -5.48
CA GLU A 62 -9.53 -12.39 -5.54
C GLU A 62 -10.12 -12.19 -4.15
N GLY A 63 -10.34 -10.91 -3.78
CA GLY A 63 -10.95 -10.58 -2.50
C GLY A 63 -11.12 -9.08 -2.28
N ASP A 64 -12.05 -8.75 -1.39
CA ASP A 64 -12.30 -7.39 -0.91
C ASP A 64 -11.81 -7.23 0.52
N ALA A 65 -11.02 -6.17 0.79
CA ALA A 65 -10.53 -5.85 2.13
C ALA A 65 -11.66 -5.57 3.14
N GLN A 66 -12.85 -5.20 2.66
CA GLN A 66 -14.04 -5.01 3.49
C GLN A 66 -14.70 -6.33 3.90
N ASN A 67 -14.31 -7.46 3.30
CA ASN A 67 -14.77 -8.79 3.64
C ASN A 67 -13.70 -9.52 4.46
N LEU A 68 -14.03 -9.87 5.70
CA LEU A 68 -13.09 -10.53 6.61
C LEU A 68 -12.67 -11.93 6.12
N ASP A 69 -13.59 -12.70 5.53
CA ASP A 69 -13.28 -14.05 5.09
C ASP A 69 -12.35 -14.03 3.86
N ASP A 70 -12.49 -13.03 3.00
CA ASP A 70 -11.54 -12.80 1.90
C ASP A 70 -10.14 -12.52 2.43
N LEU A 71 -10.02 -11.68 3.46
CA LEU A 71 -8.73 -11.39 4.08
C LEU A 71 -8.14 -12.60 4.81
N LYS A 72 -8.95 -13.40 5.49
CA LYS A 72 -8.48 -14.64 6.11
C LYS A 72 -7.91 -15.61 5.07
N ARG A 73 -8.58 -15.76 3.92
CA ARG A 73 -8.04 -16.58 2.82
C ARG A 73 -6.76 -15.99 2.25
N ALA A 74 -6.71 -14.66 2.07
CA ALA A 74 -5.55 -13.97 1.50
C ALA A 74 -4.33 -14.02 2.42
N THR A 75 -4.51 -13.95 3.75
CA THR A 75 -3.41 -13.96 4.73
C THR A 75 -2.93 -15.37 5.08
N ALA A 76 -3.74 -16.40 4.84
CA ALA A 76 -3.42 -17.77 5.24
C ALA A 76 -2.07 -18.24 4.70
N GLY A 77 -1.15 -18.64 5.58
CA GLY A 77 0.19 -19.11 5.24
C GLY A 77 1.16 -18.03 4.76
N CYS A 78 0.77 -16.75 4.75
CA CYS A 78 1.70 -15.63 4.55
C CYS A 78 2.48 -15.37 5.85
N TRP A 79 3.70 -14.83 5.71
CA TRP A 79 4.48 -14.40 6.87
C TRP A 79 4.43 -12.88 7.08
N ALA A 80 4.24 -12.09 6.01
CA ALA A 80 4.14 -10.63 6.06
C ALA A 80 3.11 -10.11 5.08
N ALA A 81 2.67 -8.86 5.28
CA ALA A 81 1.73 -8.22 4.38
C ALA A 81 2.05 -6.74 4.14
N PHE A 82 1.94 -6.32 2.88
CA PHE A 82 1.89 -4.92 2.48
C PHE A 82 0.43 -4.47 2.40
N TYR A 83 0.06 -3.53 3.25
CA TYR A 83 -1.26 -2.91 3.24
C TYR A 83 -1.22 -1.62 2.40
N LEU A 84 -1.59 -1.71 1.10
CA LEU A 84 -1.53 -0.62 0.12
C LEU A 84 -2.91 -0.26 -0.44
N VAL A 85 -3.98 -0.71 0.22
CA VAL A 85 -5.37 -0.41 -0.18
C VAL A 85 -5.88 0.85 0.49
N HIS A 86 -6.73 1.57 -0.23
CA HIS A 86 -7.51 2.68 0.29
C HIS A 86 -8.73 2.92 -0.60
N ALA A 87 -9.80 3.39 0.01
CA ALA A 87 -10.97 3.80 -0.74
C ALA A 87 -10.72 5.17 -1.38
N MET A 88 -10.53 5.20 -2.71
CA MET A 88 -10.31 6.44 -3.48
C MET A 88 -11.61 7.06 -4.02
N THR A 89 -12.74 6.41 -3.83
CA THR A 89 -14.00 6.78 -4.48
C THR A 89 -14.82 7.69 -3.57
N SER A 90 -14.99 8.92 -4.03
CA SER A 90 -15.92 9.96 -3.57
C SER A 90 -15.67 10.60 -2.20
N ALA A 91 -15.92 11.92 -2.13
CA ALA A 91 -15.83 12.79 -0.96
C ALA A 91 -16.92 12.52 0.11
N SER A 92 -17.42 11.28 0.23
CA SER A 92 -18.48 10.89 1.15
C SER A 92 -17.89 10.24 2.42
N GLU A 93 -18.59 10.32 3.52
CA GLU A 93 -18.23 9.65 4.80
C GLU A 93 -18.08 8.12 4.65
N ARG A 94 -18.66 7.55 3.61
CA ARG A 94 -18.58 6.13 3.28
C ARG A 94 -17.15 5.62 3.03
N PHE A 95 -16.24 6.46 2.52
CA PHE A 95 -14.85 5.99 2.30
C PHE A 95 -14.08 5.85 3.61
N VAL A 96 -14.32 6.73 4.60
CA VAL A 96 -13.67 6.66 5.92
C VAL A 96 -14.09 5.38 6.63
N GLU A 97 -15.38 5.06 6.59
CA GLU A 97 -15.90 3.83 7.18
C GLU A 97 -15.37 2.57 6.46
N ALA A 98 -15.27 2.62 5.13
CA ALA A 98 -14.68 1.52 4.34
C ALA A 98 -13.20 1.31 4.68
N ASP A 99 -12.41 2.39 4.81
CA ASP A 99 -11.00 2.31 5.20
C ASP A 99 -10.85 1.75 6.62
N ARG A 100 -11.68 2.23 7.58
CA ARG A 100 -11.71 1.73 8.96
C ARG A 100 -12.01 0.24 9.02
N ARG A 101 -13.10 -0.19 8.36
CA ARG A 101 -13.52 -1.59 8.30
C ARG A 101 -12.44 -2.48 7.69
N SER A 102 -11.82 -2.04 6.59
CA SER A 102 -10.74 -2.79 5.95
C SER A 102 -9.53 -2.95 6.85
N ALA A 103 -9.16 -1.91 7.63
CA ALA A 103 -8.06 -1.97 8.57
C ALA A 103 -8.37 -2.91 9.75
N GLN A 104 -9.59 -2.87 10.31
CA GLN A 104 -10.03 -3.76 11.38
C GLN A 104 -10.04 -5.23 10.92
N ASN A 105 -10.54 -5.50 9.72
CA ASN A 105 -10.52 -6.82 9.12
C ASN A 105 -9.08 -7.32 8.94
N MET A 106 -8.17 -6.42 8.50
CA MET A 106 -6.76 -6.79 8.36
C MET A 106 -6.12 -7.16 9.69
N VAL A 107 -6.37 -6.41 10.76
CA VAL A 107 -5.87 -6.73 12.12
C VAL A 107 -6.35 -8.13 12.52
N THR A 108 -7.64 -8.42 12.35
CA THR A 108 -8.22 -9.71 12.70
C THR A 108 -7.64 -10.86 11.87
N ALA A 109 -7.55 -10.68 10.55
CA ALA A 109 -7.04 -11.71 9.65
C ALA A 109 -5.54 -11.96 9.84
N ALA A 110 -4.75 -10.91 10.05
CA ALA A 110 -3.31 -11.00 10.28
C ALA A 110 -3.00 -11.75 11.59
N ALA A 111 -3.73 -11.45 12.66
CA ALA A 111 -3.60 -12.15 13.94
C ALA A 111 -3.96 -13.63 13.81
N ALA A 112 -5.06 -13.95 13.14
CA ALA A 112 -5.51 -15.33 12.93
C ALA A 112 -4.54 -16.14 12.06
N ALA A 113 -3.87 -15.50 11.09
CA ALA A 113 -2.90 -16.15 10.22
C ALA A 113 -1.48 -16.23 10.84
N GLY A 114 -1.24 -15.57 11.98
CA GLY A 114 0.08 -15.50 12.61
C GLY A 114 1.10 -14.74 11.76
N LEU A 115 0.69 -13.63 11.10
CA LEU A 115 1.64 -12.80 10.38
C LEU A 115 2.68 -12.22 11.36
N GLU A 116 3.92 -12.14 10.90
CA GLU A 116 5.03 -11.60 11.68
C GLU A 116 5.10 -10.08 11.61
N ARG A 117 4.63 -9.48 10.48
CA ARG A 117 4.58 -8.02 10.30
C ARG A 117 3.59 -7.56 9.25
N ILE A 118 3.17 -6.31 9.43
CA ILE A 118 2.40 -5.55 8.43
C ILE A 118 3.22 -4.30 8.07
N ILE A 119 3.31 -3.99 6.77
CA ILE A 119 3.94 -2.77 6.27
C ILE A 119 2.87 -1.93 5.60
N TYR A 120 2.62 -0.74 6.16
CA TYR A 120 1.60 0.17 5.69
C TYR A 120 2.21 1.43 5.08
N LEU A 121 1.74 1.83 3.89
CA LEU A 121 2.08 3.09 3.27
C LEU A 121 0.95 4.10 3.50
N GLY A 122 1.14 4.98 4.47
CA GLY A 122 0.22 6.05 4.85
C GLY A 122 0.57 7.40 4.22
N GLY A 123 -0.22 8.42 4.56
CA GLY A 123 0.02 9.80 4.15
C GLY A 123 0.88 10.57 5.16
N LEU A 124 1.71 11.49 4.66
CA LEU A 124 2.45 12.44 5.48
C LEU A 124 1.52 13.57 5.94
N GLY A 125 1.68 14.01 7.16
CA GLY A 125 0.94 15.09 7.80
C GLY A 125 1.01 14.96 9.32
N LEU A 126 0.76 16.03 10.03
CA LEU A 126 0.67 16.02 11.49
C LEU A 126 -0.77 15.70 11.90
N SER A 127 -0.95 14.66 12.72
CA SER A 127 -2.29 14.27 13.21
C SER A 127 -2.95 15.35 14.08
N SER A 128 -2.16 16.28 14.63
CA SER A 128 -2.63 17.43 15.41
C SER A 128 -3.04 18.64 14.56
N ASP A 129 -2.84 18.59 13.23
CA ASP A 129 -3.21 19.70 12.36
C ASP A 129 -4.75 19.79 12.22
N PRO A 130 -5.39 20.88 12.69
CA PRO A 130 -6.83 21.05 12.59
C PRO A 130 -7.32 21.18 11.14
N PHE A 131 -6.47 21.57 10.22
CA PHE A 131 -6.78 21.70 8.79
C PHE A 131 -6.47 20.44 7.97
N LEU A 132 -6.06 19.36 8.64
CA LEU A 132 -5.79 18.10 7.94
C LEU A 132 -7.00 17.64 7.12
N SER A 133 -6.77 17.30 5.85
CA SER A 133 -7.84 16.83 4.97
C SER A 133 -8.50 15.55 5.51
N LYS A 134 -9.79 15.33 5.18
CA LYS A 134 -10.52 14.10 5.55
C LYS A 134 -9.76 12.85 5.10
N HIS A 135 -9.14 12.90 3.92
CA HIS A 135 -8.33 11.83 3.37
C HIS A 135 -7.12 11.50 4.27
N LEU A 136 -6.34 12.50 4.68
CA LEU A 136 -5.19 12.29 5.56
C LEU A 136 -5.61 11.84 6.96
N ARG A 137 -6.74 12.33 7.48
CA ARG A 137 -7.30 11.85 8.76
C ARG A 137 -7.64 10.36 8.69
N SER A 138 -8.29 9.90 7.61
CA SER A 138 -8.56 8.47 7.39
C SER A 138 -7.27 7.65 7.35
N ARG A 139 -6.21 8.16 6.68
CA ARG A 139 -4.89 7.50 6.66
C ARG A 139 -4.26 7.35 8.03
N HIS A 140 -4.36 8.37 8.87
CA HIS A 140 -3.86 8.32 10.24
C HIS A 140 -4.69 7.40 11.11
N GLU A 141 -6.00 7.33 10.90
CA GLU A 141 -6.88 6.40 11.59
C GLU A 141 -6.54 4.94 11.24
N VAL A 142 -6.38 4.62 9.95
CA VAL A 142 -5.92 3.30 9.50
C VAL A 142 -4.59 2.93 10.15
N ALA A 143 -3.62 3.86 10.18
CA ALA A 143 -2.34 3.63 10.83
C ALA A 143 -2.52 3.23 12.30
N ARG A 144 -3.35 3.98 13.05
CA ARG A 144 -3.61 3.68 14.48
C ARG A 144 -4.30 2.33 14.67
N ILE A 145 -5.26 1.98 13.81
CA ILE A 145 -5.96 0.69 13.89
C ILE A 145 -4.97 -0.46 13.68
N LEU A 146 -4.12 -0.38 12.64
CA LEU A 146 -3.13 -1.41 12.36
C LEU A 146 -2.10 -1.55 13.50
N GLN A 147 -1.62 -0.42 14.05
CA GLN A 147 -0.65 -0.43 15.17
C GLN A 147 -1.24 -0.92 16.49
N ALA A 148 -2.55 -0.77 16.70
CA ALA A 148 -3.24 -1.27 17.89
C ALA A 148 -3.45 -2.79 17.86
N GLY A 149 -3.22 -3.45 16.72
CA GLY A 149 -3.29 -4.89 16.58
C GLY A 149 -2.10 -5.63 17.18
N PRO A 150 -2.20 -6.95 17.35
CA PRO A 150 -1.12 -7.76 17.94
C PRO A 150 0.06 -8.00 17.00
N VAL A 151 -0.10 -7.75 15.68
CA VAL A 151 0.96 -7.95 14.69
C VAL A 151 1.78 -6.66 14.56
N PRO A 152 3.12 -6.70 14.71
CA PRO A 152 4.00 -5.55 14.51
C PRO A 152 3.70 -4.85 13.18
N THR A 153 3.53 -3.53 13.22
CA THR A 153 3.16 -2.75 12.03
C THR A 153 4.12 -1.59 11.82
N THR A 154 4.85 -1.65 10.71
CA THR A 154 5.71 -0.55 10.24
C THR A 154 4.91 0.42 9.38
N ILE A 155 4.96 1.71 9.71
CA ILE A 155 4.23 2.75 8.98
C ILE A 155 5.23 3.66 8.26
N LEU A 156 5.24 3.57 6.93
CA LEU A 156 5.87 4.56 6.07
C LEU A 156 4.86 5.66 5.74
N ARG A 157 5.26 6.91 5.86
CA ARG A 157 4.43 8.07 5.51
C ARG A 157 5.05 8.80 4.33
N ALA A 158 4.30 8.93 3.25
CA ALA A 158 4.71 9.66 2.07
C ALA A 158 3.75 10.80 1.77
N ALA A 159 4.29 11.93 1.28
CA ALA A 159 3.50 13.01 0.71
C ALA A 159 3.22 12.69 -0.77
N MET A 160 3.68 13.53 -1.70
CA MET A 160 3.50 13.31 -3.12
C MET A 160 4.53 12.30 -3.65
N ILE A 161 4.03 11.20 -4.21
CA ILE A 161 4.88 10.19 -4.86
C ILE A 161 5.02 10.55 -6.33
N LEU A 162 6.25 10.84 -6.75
CA LEU A 162 6.58 11.23 -8.11
C LEU A 162 6.95 10.02 -8.97
N GLY A 163 6.42 10.02 -10.18
CA GLY A 163 6.77 9.03 -11.20
C GLY A 163 5.66 8.87 -12.24
N SER A 164 6.03 8.41 -13.41
CA SER A 164 5.09 8.19 -14.54
C SER A 164 3.90 7.32 -14.14
N GLY A 165 2.68 7.79 -14.42
CA GLY A 165 1.43 7.15 -14.06
C GLY A 165 0.97 7.38 -12.61
N SER A 166 1.68 8.19 -11.80
CA SER A 166 1.17 8.67 -10.52
C SER A 166 0.09 9.73 -10.76
N ALA A 167 -1.11 9.54 -10.22
CA ALA A 167 -2.23 10.45 -10.45
C ALA A 167 -1.90 11.91 -10.08
N SER A 168 -1.27 12.13 -8.94
CA SER A 168 -0.88 13.49 -8.48
C SER A 168 0.22 14.10 -9.36
N PHE A 169 1.19 13.31 -9.81
CA PHE A 169 2.25 13.77 -10.69
C PHE A 169 1.71 14.09 -12.10
N GLU A 170 0.92 13.22 -12.67
CA GLU A 170 0.32 13.45 -14.01
C GLU A 170 -0.64 14.64 -14.00
N MET A 171 -1.40 14.84 -12.93
CA MET A 171 -2.25 16.01 -12.78
C MET A 171 -1.43 17.30 -12.75
N LEU A 172 -0.36 17.34 -11.94
CA LEU A 172 0.52 18.49 -11.85
C LEU A 172 1.19 18.78 -13.20
N ARG A 173 1.73 17.77 -13.85
CA ARG A 173 2.35 17.86 -15.17
C ARG A 173 1.36 18.41 -16.20
N TYR A 174 0.15 17.87 -16.25
CA TYR A 174 -0.89 18.33 -17.17
C TYR A 174 -1.26 19.79 -16.96
N LEU A 175 -1.38 20.25 -15.70
CA LEU A 175 -1.67 21.63 -15.40
C LEU A 175 -0.54 22.57 -15.87
N VAL A 176 0.70 22.21 -15.59
CA VAL A 176 1.87 23.02 -16.01
C VAL A 176 2.00 23.07 -17.54
N ASP A 177 1.81 21.94 -18.22
CA ASP A 177 1.97 21.84 -19.68
C ASP A 177 0.85 22.57 -20.45
N ARG A 178 -0.34 22.71 -19.86
CA ARG A 178 -1.54 23.21 -20.57
C ARG A 178 -1.95 24.63 -20.20
N MET A 179 -1.48 25.17 -19.07
CA MET A 179 -1.87 26.49 -18.59
C MET A 179 -0.75 27.50 -18.79
N PRO A 180 -0.83 28.39 -19.82
CA PRO A 180 0.18 29.40 -20.07
C PRO A 180 0.25 30.48 -18.96
N ILE A 181 -0.88 30.69 -18.27
CA ILE A 181 -0.99 31.56 -17.08
C ILE A 181 -1.72 30.77 -16.01
N MET A 182 -1.09 30.59 -14.85
CA MET A 182 -1.66 29.85 -13.74
C MET A 182 -2.03 30.80 -12.60
N LEU A 183 -3.33 30.99 -12.38
CA LEU A 183 -3.83 31.63 -11.17
C LEU A 183 -3.74 30.63 -10.03
N THR A 184 -2.76 30.82 -9.17
CA THR A 184 -2.48 29.87 -8.08
C THR A 184 -3.28 30.20 -6.84
N PRO A 185 -4.09 29.25 -6.32
CA PRO A 185 -4.76 29.42 -5.04
C PRO A 185 -3.74 29.41 -3.88
N PRO A 186 -4.09 29.96 -2.70
CA PRO A 186 -3.17 30.05 -1.55
C PRO A 186 -2.53 28.73 -1.10
N TRP A 187 -3.20 27.57 -1.32
CA TRP A 187 -2.66 26.26 -0.96
C TRP A 187 -1.42 25.83 -1.78
N VAL A 188 -1.10 26.50 -2.89
CA VAL A 188 0.14 26.26 -3.67
C VAL A 188 1.38 26.52 -2.83
N TYR A 189 1.32 27.38 -1.84
CA TYR A 189 2.43 27.67 -0.93
C TYR A 189 2.60 26.63 0.17
N THR A 190 1.74 25.61 0.23
CA THR A 190 1.87 24.54 1.23
C THR A 190 3.13 23.72 0.97
N PRO A 191 4.07 23.64 1.94
CA PRO A 191 5.27 22.84 1.79
C PRO A 191 4.94 21.37 1.55
N VAL A 192 5.59 20.76 0.57
CA VAL A 192 5.42 19.33 0.24
C VAL A 192 6.78 18.66 0.19
N GLN A 193 6.88 17.45 0.73
CA GLN A 193 8.07 16.60 0.62
C GLN A 193 7.83 15.53 -0.46
N PRO A 194 8.17 15.79 -1.73
CA PRO A 194 7.99 14.79 -2.79
C PRO A 194 9.03 13.68 -2.67
N ILE A 195 8.62 12.46 -3.02
CA ILE A 195 9.47 11.28 -3.05
C ILE A 195 9.30 10.51 -4.36
N CYS A 196 10.41 10.06 -4.95
CA CYS A 196 10.36 9.24 -6.15
C CYS A 196 9.80 7.84 -5.85
N ILE A 197 8.98 7.30 -6.75
CA ILE A 197 8.41 5.95 -6.62
C ILE A 197 9.49 4.88 -6.40
N ARG A 198 10.66 5.00 -7.05
CA ARG A 198 11.78 4.07 -6.83
C ARG A 198 12.22 4.02 -5.37
N ASN A 199 12.30 5.18 -4.73
CA ASN A 199 12.70 5.27 -3.33
C ASN A 199 11.62 4.70 -2.40
N VAL A 200 10.34 4.98 -2.69
CA VAL A 200 9.21 4.37 -1.94
C VAL A 200 9.30 2.85 -1.99
N LEU A 201 9.53 2.27 -3.18
CA LEU A 201 9.66 0.82 -3.33
C LEU A 201 10.89 0.27 -2.60
N ASN A 202 12.02 0.99 -2.60
CA ASN A 202 13.21 0.59 -1.86
C ASN A 202 12.96 0.59 -0.34
N TYR A 203 12.28 1.62 0.18
CA TYR A 203 11.92 1.68 1.60
C TYR A 203 10.93 0.58 1.98
N LEU A 204 9.90 0.32 1.15
CA LEU A 204 8.95 -0.76 1.41
C LEU A 204 9.66 -2.12 1.50
N VAL A 205 10.55 -2.41 0.55
CA VAL A 205 11.32 -3.66 0.58
C VAL A 205 12.30 -3.67 1.75
N GLY A 206 12.97 -2.55 2.04
CA GLY A 206 13.84 -2.43 3.21
C GLY A 206 13.12 -2.74 4.52
N CYS A 207 11.89 -2.24 4.71
CA CYS A 207 11.07 -2.59 5.88
C CYS A 207 10.71 -4.08 5.96
N LEU A 208 10.72 -4.80 4.84
CA LEU A 208 10.52 -6.25 4.84
C LEU A 208 11.80 -6.99 5.24
N GLU A 209 12.96 -6.46 4.85
CA GLU A 209 14.28 -7.10 5.00
C GLU A 209 14.96 -6.82 6.36
N HIS A 210 14.52 -5.75 7.06
CA HIS A 210 15.08 -5.33 8.36
C HIS A 210 14.06 -5.54 9.47
N GLU A 211 14.42 -6.37 10.45
CA GLU A 211 13.53 -6.76 11.55
C GLU A 211 13.26 -5.62 12.54
N GLU A 212 14.22 -4.71 12.68
CA GLU A 212 14.17 -3.56 13.59
C GLU A 212 13.30 -2.38 13.11
N THR A 213 12.62 -2.50 11.96
CA THR A 213 11.79 -1.42 11.38
C THR A 213 10.32 -1.50 11.76
#